data_b05ad44e2df6765719b2634d83ad7493
#
_entry.id   b05ad44e2df6765719b2634d83ad7493
#
_cell.length_a   1.000
_cell.length_b   1.000
_cell.length_c   1.000
_cell.angle_alpha   90.00
_cell.angle_beta   90.00
_cell.angle_gamma   90.00
#
_symmetry.space_group_name_H-M   'P 1'
#
loop_
_entity.id
_entity.type
_entity.pdbx_description
1 polymer ?
#
loop_
_entity_poly.entity_id
_entity_poly.type
_entity_poly.pdbx_seq_one_letter_code
_entity_poly.pdbx_strand_id
1 'polypeptide(L)'
;MVSRSRPGRSSYGCLIAILLIGATAYFGFNVGNVYWRAYQYQDAMTQESRFAAHNSNETIIAHLRAQADSLGLPDGAQRIQIRRKPNQIWIWSEYIETVELPWKLQEIDFNPHAERVF
;
A
#
# COMPACT_ATOMS: atom_id res chain seq x y z
N MET A 1 23.95 -23.38 -16.33
CA MET A 1 24.40 -23.74 -15.99
C MET A 1 25.61 -23.86 -15.88
N VAL A 2 26.26 -23.59 -15.76
CA VAL A 2 27.28 -23.39 -15.71
C VAL A 2 28.20 -23.90 -14.88
N SER A 3 28.03 -24.19 -13.93
CA SER A 3 28.86 -24.47 -12.93
C SER A 3 29.25 -25.83 -12.80
N ARG A 4 29.04 -26.63 -13.67
CA ARG A 4 29.24 -28.01 -13.57
C ARG A 4 30.66 -28.40 -13.32
N SER A 5 31.58 -27.61 -13.66
CA SER A 5 32.96 -28.02 -13.53
C SER A 5 33.54 -27.79 -12.15
N ARG A 6 32.75 -27.29 -11.22
CA ARG A 6 33.27 -26.93 -9.91
C ARG A 6 32.37 -27.42 -8.83
N PRO A 7 32.37 -28.70 -8.56
CA PRO A 7 31.52 -29.24 -7.53
C PRO A 7 31.79 -28.59 -6.23
N GLY A 8 31.41 -28.49 -5.27
CA GLY A 8 31.68 -27.76 -4.06
C GLY A 8 31.41 -26.29 -4.14
N ARG A 9 32.18 -25.60 -4.96
CA ARG A 9 31.98 -24.18 -5.17
C ARG A 9 30.63 -23.87 -5.75
N SER A 10 30.22 -24.63 -6.74
CA SER A 10 28.93 -24.50 -7.37
C SER A 10 27.80 -24.64 -6.38
N SER A 11 27.91 -25.59 -5.47
CA SER A 11 26.89 -25.84 -4.47
C SER A 11 26.72 -24.65 -3.54
N TYR A 12 27.80 -24.08 -3.10
CA TYR A 12 27.73 -22.91 -2.25
C TYR A 12 27.17 -21.69 -3.00
N GLY A 13 27.59 -21.50 -4.23
CA GLY A 13 27.07 -20.42 -5.07
C GLY A 13 25.58 -20.56 -5.32
N CYS A 14 25.11 -21.76 -5.59
CA CYS A 14 23.69 -22.01 -5.79
C CYS A 14 22.89 -21.77 -4.52
N LEU A 15 23.40 -22.21 -3.37
CA LEU A 15 22.73 -21.99 -2.09
C LEU A 15 22.61 -20.52 -1.78
N ILE A 16 23.68 -19.77 -1.96
CA ILE A 16 23.67 -18.34 -1.72
C ILE A 16 22.69 -17.65 -2.67
N ALA A 17 22.69 -18.02 -3.94
CA ALA A 17 21.78 -17.47 -4.93
C ALA A 17 20.32 -17.73 -4.55
N ILE A 18 20.00 -18.97 -4.15
CA ILE A 18 18.64 -19.33 -3.74
C ILE A 18 18.23 -18.56 -2.52
N LEU A 19 19.10 -18.41 -1.53
CA LEU A 19 18.82 -17.64 -0.33
C LEU A 19 18.57 -16.17 -0.64
N LEU A 20 19.39 -15.58 -1.52
CA LEU A 20 19.21 -14.19 -1.92
C LEU A 20 17.90 -13.98 -2.68
N ILE A 21 17.57 -14.86 -3.59
CA ILE A 21 16.32 -14.79 -4.34
C ILE A 21 15.13 -14.95 -3.41
N GLY A 22 15.19 -15.91 -2.50
CA GLY A 22 14.12 -16.14 -1.53
C GLY A 22 13.93 -14.97 -0.59
N ALA A 23 15.02 -14.39 -0.09
CA ALA A 23 14.97 -13.22 0.79
C ALA A 23 14.41 -12.02 0.05
N THR A 24 14.87 -11.78 -1.18
CA THR A 24 14.40 -10.66 -1.99
C THR A 24 12.91 -10.80 -2.29
N ALA A 25 12.46 -12.00 -2.64
CA ALA A 25 11.05 -12.26 -2.92
C ALA A 25 10.20 -12.05 -1.66
N TYR A 26 10.68 -12.54 -0.52
CA TYR A 26 9.95 -12.38 0.74
C TYR A 26 9.79 -10.92 1.13
N PHE A 27 10.87 -10.16 1.12
CA PHE A 27 10.82 -8.75 1.47
C PHE A 27 10.09 -7.94 0.42
N GLY A 28 10.29 -8.25 -0.85
CA GLY A 28 9.56 -7.60 -1.93
C GLY A 28 8.07 -7.83 -1.84
N PHE A 29 7.64 -9.02 -1.48
CA PHE A 29 6.23 -9.34 -1.28
C PHE A 29 5.64 -8.55 -0.10
N ASN A 30 6.36 -8.50 1.03
CA ASN A 30 5.89 -7.78 2.21
C ASN A 30 5.78 -6.28 1.95
N VAL A 31 6.81 -5.69 1.38
CA VAL A 31 6.81 -4.26 1.07
C VAL A 31 5.80 -3.96 -0.04
N GLY A 32 5.79 -4.78 -1.09
CA GLY A 32 4.87 -4.62 -2.21
C GLY A 32 3.41 -4.71 -1.78
N ASN A 33 3.11 -5.59 -0.84
CA ASN A 33 1.75 -5.74 -0.31
C ASN A 33 1.27 -4.46 0.39
N VAL A 34 2.18 -3.82 1.14
CA VAL A 34 1.88 -2.55 1.81
C VAL A 34 1.56 -1.46 0.79
N TYR A 35 2.38 -1.34 -0.25
CA TYR A 35 2.15 -0.37 -1.32
C TYR A 35 0.90 -0.69 -2.13
N TRP A 36 0.64 -1.98 -2.37
CA TRP A 36 -0.54 -2.40 -3.10
C TRP A 36 -1.81 -2.00 -2.36
N ARG A 37 -1.86 -2.21 -1.06
CA ARG A 37 -3.01 -1.80 -0.25
C ARG A 37 -3.21 -0.28 -0.27
N ALA A 38 -2.12 0.48 -0.18
CA ALA A 38 -2.19 1.93 -0.25
C ALA A 38 -2.73 2.39 -1.61
N TYR A 39 -2.28 1.74 -2.67
CA TYR A 39 -2.73 2.04 -4.02
C TYR A 39 -4.22 1.75 -4.18
N GLN A 40 -4.68 0.61 -3.68
CA GLN A 40 -6.11 0.26 -3.74
C GLN A 40 -6.96 1.24 -2.95
N TYR A 41 -6.47 1.71 -1.82
CA TYR A 41 -7.18 2.68 -1.01
C TYR A 41 -7.29 4.03 -1.73
N GLN A 42 -6.21 4.47 -2.35
CA GLN A 42 -6.23 5.70 -3.13
C GLN A 42 -7.17 5.58 -4.33
N ASP A 43 -7.21 4.43 -4.97
CA ASP A 43 -8.15 4.17 -6.06
C ASP A 43 -9.60 4.24 -5.57
N ALA A 44 -9.88 3.70 -4.38
CA ALA A 44 -11.20 3.81 -3.77
C ALA A 44 -11.56 5.27 -3.51
N MET A 45 -10.62 6.09 -3.03
CA MET A 45 -10.85 7.52 -2.84
C MET A 45 -11.17 8.21 -4.17
N THR A 46 -10.45 7.84 -5.23
CA THR A 46 -10.71 8.37 -6.56
C THR A 46 -12.10 8.02 -7.04
N GLN A 47 -12.54 6.78 -6.83
CA GLN A 47 -13.88 6.35 -7.20
C GLN A 47 -14.94 7.12 -6.42
N GLU A 48 -14.76 7.27 -5.10
CA GLU A 48 -15.70 8.02 -4.29
C GLU A 48 -15.76 9.49 -4.72
N SER A 49 -14.65 10.07 -5.14
CA SER A 49 -14.64 11.44 -5.62
C SER A 49 -15.47 11.64 -6.88
N ARG A 50 -15.56 10.61 -7.72
CA ARG A 50 -16.36 10.65 -8.95
C ARG A 50 -17.86 10.76 -8.65
N PHE A 51 -18.29 10.21 -7.53
CA PHE A 51 -19.68 10.21 -7.13
C PHE A 51 -19.99 11.24 -6.05
N ALA A 52 -19.03 12.10 -5.74
CA ALA A 52 -19.16 13.07 -4.64
C ALA A 52 -20.28 14.07 -4.86
N ALA A 53 -20.64 14.36 -6.11
CA ALA A 53 -21.76 15.24 -6.40
C ALA A 53 -23.10 14.67 -5.93
N HIS A 54 -23.20 13.34 -5.81
CA HIS A 54 -24.43 12.64 -5.44
C HIS A 54 -24.38 12.07 -4.02
N ASN A 55 -23.23 12.10 -3.36
CA ASN A 55 -23.05 11.52 -2.04
C ASN A 55 -22.65 12.57 -1.02
N SER A 56 -23.14 12.42 0.20
CA SER A 56 -22.73 13.30 1.29
C SER A 56 -21.33 12.91 1.79
N ASN A 57 -20.69 13.79 2.55
CA ASN A 57 -19.38 13.51 3.13
C ASN A 57 -19.44 12.30 4.06
N GLU A 58 -20.52 12.15 4.84
CA GLU A 58 -20.68 11.01 5.73
C GLU A 58 -20.74 9.71 4.97
N THR A 59 -21.43 9.69 3.82
CA THR A 59 -21.52 8.49 2.97
C THR A 59 -20.16 8.11 2.42
N ILE A 60 -19.40 9.10 1.94
CA ILE A 60 -18.05 8.88 1.40
C ILE A 60 -17.13 8.35 2.50
N ILE A 61 -17.17 8.95 3.68
CA ILE A 61 -16.36 8.51 4.81
C ILE A 61 -16.71 7.08 5.21
N ALA A 62 -17.99 6.75 5.26
CA ALA A 62 -18.43 5.40 5.63
C ALA A 62 -17.93 4.37 4.61
N HIS A 63 -18.02 4.65 3.32
CA HIS A 63 -17.51 3.76 2.28
C HIS A 63 -16.00 3.57 2.38
N LEU A 64 -15.26 4.65 2.59
CA LEU A 64 -13.80 4.59 2.68
C LEU A 64 -13.32 3.90 3.95
N ARG A 65 -14.02 4.09 5.07
CA ARG A 65 -13.71 3.34 6.30
C ARG A 65 -13.91 1.85 6.11
N ALA A 66 -14.98 1.47 5.42
CA ALA A 66 -15.23 0.07 5.10
C ALA A 66 -14.12 -0.50 4.21
N GLN A 67 -13.65 0.26 3.23
CA GLN A 67 -12.54 -0.14 2.39
C GLN A 67 -11.23 -0.28 3.19
N ALA A 68 -10.95 0.66 4.06
CA ALA A 68 -9.75 0.60 4.89
C ALA A 68 -9.77 -0.64 5.79
N ASP A 69 -10.92 -0.95 6.38
CA ASP A 69 -11.10 -2.13 7.21
C ASP A 69 -10.94 -3.41 6.38
N SER A 70 -11.53 -3.45 5.21
CA SER A 70 -11.43 -4.59 4.30
C SER A 70 -10.00 -4.82 3.83
N LEU A 71 -9.22 -3.77 3.62
CA LEU A 71 -7.83 -3.86 3.22
C LEU A 71 -6.89 -4.14 4.39
N GLY A 72 -7.38 -4.09 5.62
CA GLY A 72 -6.57 -4.32 6.81
C GLY A 72 -5.59 -3.18 7.08
N LEU A 73 -5.96 -1.95 6.72
CA LEU A 73 -5.10 -0.80 6.94
C LEU A 73 -5.11 -0.36 8.40
N PRO A 74 -4.06 0.33 8.88
CA PRO A 74 -4.01 0.85 10.24
C PRO A 74 -5.15 1.82 10.54
N ASP A 75 -5.45 2.03 11.81
CA ASP A 75 -6.53 2.91 12.25
C ASP A 75 -6.42 4.33 11.67
N GLY A 76 -5.20 4.82 11.49
CA GLY A 76 -4.97 6.13 10.89
C GLY A 76 -5.60 6.29 9.51
N ALA A 77 -5.69 5.20 8.74
CA ALA A 77 -6.29 5.23 7.41
C ALA A 77 -7.80 5.47 7.47
N GLN A 78 -8.43 5.24 8.60
CA GLN A 78 -9.87 5.49 8.77
C GLN A 78 -10.17 6.95 9.11
N ARG A 79 -9.16 7.75 9.36
CA ARG A 79 -9.30 9.17 9.60
C ARG A 79 -9.33 9.91 8.27
N ILE A 80 -10.45 9.85 7.61
CA ILE A 80 -10.61 10.41 6.28
C ILE A 80 -10.99 11.87 6.39
N GLN A 81 -10.29 12.71 5.65
CA GLN A 81 -10.54 14.14 5.62
C GLN A 81 -11.13 14.51 4.27
N ILE A 82 -12.15 15.35 4.28
CA ILE A 82 -12.79 15.81 3.07
C ILE A 82 -12.89 17.34 3.12
N ARG A 83 -12.43 17.96 2.05
CA ARG A 83 -12.62 19.39 1.87
C ARG A 83 -13.43 19.58 0.60
N ARG A 84 -14.58 20.21 0.74
CA ARG A 84 -15.50 20.37 -0.38
C ARG A 84 -15.73 21.86 -0.67
N LYS A 85 -15.64 22.17 -1.95
CA LYS A 85 -16.05 23.48 -2.48
C LYS A 85 -17.22 23.24 -3.44
N PRO A 86 -17.95 24.30 -3.85
CA PRO A 86 -19.11 24.13 -4.73
C PRO A 86 -18.82 23.36 -6.02
N ASN A 87 -17.59 23.44 -6.53
CA ASN A 87 -17.21 22.81 -7.79
C ASN A 87 -16.03 21.86 -7.65
N GLN A 88 -15.63 21.52 -6.44
CA GLN A 88 -14.42 20.72 -6.25
C GLN A 88 -14.47 19.96 -4.92
N ILE A 89 -13.83 18.81 -4.88
CA ILE A 89 -13.69 18.04 -3.65
C ILE A 89 -12.28 17.49 -3.54
N TRP A 90 -11.74 17.49 -2.31
CA TRP A 90 -10.49 16.82 -1.96
C TRP A 90 -10.80 15.81 -0.88
N ILE A 91 -10.28 14.61 -1.05
CA ILE A 91 -10.38 13.54 -0.07
C ILE A 91 -8.97 13.06 0.20
N TRP A 92 -8.58 12.96 1.47
CA TRP A 92 -7.25 12.46 1.82
C TRP A 92 -7.27 11.78 3.18
N SER A 93 -6.22 11.01 3.42
CA SER A 93 -5.96 10.38 4.72
C SER A 93 -4.46 10.22 4.86
N GLU A 94 -4.00 10.10 6.08
CA GLU A 94 -2.59 9.85 6.36
C GLU A 94 -2.51 8.69 7.34
N TYR A 95 -1.61 7.76 7.09
CA TYR A 95 -1.36 6.65 8.00
C TYR A 95 0.07 6.15 7.85
N ILE A 96 0.52 5.41 8.86
CA ILE A 96 1.85 4.84 8.91
C ILE A 96 1.73 3.32 8.93
N GLU A 97 2.45 2.67 8.02
CA GLU A 97 2.57 1.23 7.99
C GLU A 97 3.97 0.84 8.48
N THR A 98 4.05 -0.19 9.31
CA THR A 98 5.31 -0.72 9.77
C THR A 98 5.67 -1.95 8.96
N VAL A 99 6.88 -1.94 8.39
CA VAL A 99 7.39 -3.06 7.61
C VAL A 99 8.57 -3.67 8.36
N GLU A 100 8.54 -4.99 8.54
CA GLU A 100 9.63 -5.68 9.19
C GLU A 100 10.75 -5.94 8.19
N LEU A 101 11.93 -5.43 8.51
CA LEU A 101 13.15 -5.70 7.77
C LEU A 101 14.07 -6.55 8.63
N PRO A 102 15.02 -7.27 8.04
CA PRO A 102 15.87 -8.18 8.80
C PRO A 102 16.77 -7.48 9.83
N TRP A 103 16.96 -6.17 9.68
CA TRP A 103 17.80 -5.41 10.60
C TRP A 103 17.02 -4.41 11.44
N LYS A 104 15.77 -4.12 11.11
CA LYS A 104 14.96 -3.16 11.87
C LYS A 104 13.51 -3.16 11.39
N LEU A 105 12.66 -2.49 12.16
CA LEU A 105 11.32 -2.14 11.72
C LEU A 105 11.39 -0.80 11.00
N GLN A 106 10.78 -0.70 9.84
CA GLN A 106 10.72 0.52 9.06
C GLN A 106 9.28 1.04 9.01
N GLU A 107 9.11 2.28 9.38
CA GLU A 107 7.82 2.94 9.25
C GLU A 107 7.75 3.68 7.92
N ILE A 108 6.65 3.50 7.21
CA ILE A 108 6.42 4.14 5.93
C ILE A 108 5.15 4.97 6.03
N ASP A 109 5.29 6.26 5.73
CA ASP A 109 4.15 7.18 5.73
C ASP A 109 3.42 7.08 4.40
N PHE A 110 2.11 6.93 4.47
CA PHE A 110 1.26 6.95 3.29
C PHE A 110 0.26 8.08 3.39
N ASN A 111 0.04 8.74 2.27
CA ASN A 111 -0.89 9.85 2.17
C ASN A 111 -1.76 9.67 0.92
N PRO A 112 -2.68 8.71 0.96
CA PRO A 112 -3.60 8.54 -0.16
C PRO A 112 -4.52 9.74 -0.28
N HIS A 113 -4.76 10.16 -1.51
CA HIS A 113 -5.56 11.34 -1.76
C HIS A 113 -6.25 11.24 -3.11
N ALA A 114 -7.33 12.00 -3.25
CA ALA A 114 -8.03 12.13 -4.50
C ALA A 114 -8.65 13.53 -4.58
N GLU A 115 -8.72 14.08 -5.77
CA GLU A 115 -9.40 15.34 -5.97
C GLU A 115 -10.20 15.28 -7.27
N ARG A 116 -11.27 16.04 -7.33
CA ARG A 116 -12.10 16.10 -8.51
C ARG A 116 -12.78 17.45 -8.62
N VAL A 117 -12.84 17.93 -9.85
CA VAL A 117 -13.59 19.14 -10.20
C VAL A 117 -14.89 18.67 -10.85
N PHE A 118 -15.99 19.23 -10.39
CA PHE A 118 -17.32 18.88 -10.92
C PHE A 118 -17.67 19.70 -12.15
#